data_442dc713b41519c3ac64d79e95453563
#
_entry.id   442dc713b41519c3ac64d79e95453563
#
_cell.length_a   1.000
_cell.length_b   1.000
_cell.length_c   1.000
_cell.angle_alpha   90.00
_cell.angle_beta   90.00
_cell.angle_gamma   90.00
#
_symmetry.space_group_name_H-M   'P 1'
#
loop_
_entity.id
_entity.type
_entity.pdbx_description
1 polymer ?
#
loop_
_entity_poly.entity_id
_entity_poly.type
_entity_poly.pdbx_seq_one_letter_code
_entity_poly.pdbx_strand_id
1 'polypeptide(L)'
;EDVPGDAAEHVAKVFGAVSAMPSTRVDSDLESVVAGVAEEALRVMKEGDGFAVRPKVVGEHGYGGRDVAVEGGSRVLEALRGRGVHVNLDAPDVTIYVEVRDRDAYVYSRIVHGVKGLPYGSQGRAVALFSGGIDSPVSMWMMMKRGVEVLPLFMDQRPYVGESYIDRAKACFRALAAYAPVDRFSLYAAPMGPVMEGILGSPEPRFTCVLCKRSMYRIAEAFAVGRGSKALVTGESLGQVASQTLDNLYVLDHASSIPVFRPNIGLDKVEIEAKARDIGTYEVTAKTVERCKAVPSKPATRSVLKKIEALERELDLVSLCKDAAENVFTLDEV
;
A
#
# COMPACT_ATOMS: atom_id res chain seq x y z
N GLU A 1 0.38 -26.96 15.79
CA GLU A 1 -0.82 -26.09 15.84
C GLU A 1 -1.28 -25.86 14.41
N ASP A 2 -2.57 -26.07 14.14
CA ASP A 2 -3.14 -25.81 12.83
C ASP A 2 -3.19 -24.30 12.59
N VAL A 3 -2.49 -23.84 11.57
CA VAL A 3 -2.49 -22.44 11.17
C VAL A 3 -3.70 -22.18 10.25
N PRO A 4 -4.46 -21.07 10.43
CA PRO A 4 -5.57 -20.74 9.54
C PRO A 4 -5.14 -20.78 8.07
N GLY A 5 -6.00 -21.27 7.18
CA GLY A 5 -5.67 -21.52 5.78
C GLY A 5 -5.27 -20.27 4.98
N ASP A 6 -5.61 -19.07 5.47
CA ASP A 6 -5.31 -17.76 4.88
C ASP A 6 -4.18 -16.99 5.62
N ALA A 7 -3.56 -17.60 6.64
CA ALA A 7 -2.52 -16.95 7.43
C ALA A 7 -1.31 -16.49 6.60
N ALA A 8 -0.92 -17.25 5.58
CA ALA A 8 0.18 -16.89 4.70
C ALA A 8 -0.12 -15.63 3.89
N GLU A 9 -1.35 -15.45 3.44
CA GLU A 9 -1.84 -14.26 2.76
C GLU A 9 -1.85 -13.04 3.67
N HIS A 10 -2.21 -13.22 4.94
CA HIS A 10 -2.15 -12.13 5.92
C HIS A 10 -0.70 -11.73 6.22
N VAL A 11 0.18 -12.71 6.46
CA VAL A 11 1.62 -12.46 6.66
C VAL A 11 2.26 -11.80 5.44
N ALA A 12 1.84 -12.18 4.23
CA ALA A 12 2.34 -11.59 2.99
C ALA A 12 2.00 -10.10 2.83
N LYS A 13 0.97 -9.59 3.51
CA LYS A 13 0.63 -8.17 3.54
C LYS A 13 1.47 -7.34 4.52
N VAL A 14 2.22 -7.98 5.40
CA VAL A 14 3.07 -7.28 6.37
C VAL A 14 4.27 -6.67 5.66
N PHE A 15 4.47 -5.38 5.81
CA PHE A 15 5.62 -4.68 5.24
C PHE A 15 6.93 -5.19 5.87
N GLY A 16 7.89 -5.55 5.01
CA GLY A 16 9.13 -6.22 5.38
C GLY A 16 9.11 -7.72 5.10
N ALA A 17 7.95 -8.37 5.07
CA ALA A 17 7.85 -9.79 4.70
C ALA A 17 8.18 -9.99 3.21
N VAL A 18 9.14 -10.87 2.92
CA VAL A 18 9.53 -11.22 1.54
C VAL A 18 8.65 -12.31 0.98
N SER A 19 8.33 -13.30 1.83
CA SER A 19 7.44 -14.42 1.52
C SER A 19 6.94 -15.08 2.79
N ALA A 20 5.82 -15.78 2.68
CA ALA A 20 5.28 -16.67 3.69
C ALA A 20 5.09 -18.07 3.08
N MET A 21 5.50 -19.11 3.79
CA MET A 21 5.43 -20.47 3.31
C MET A 21 4.66 -21.33 4.34
N PRO A 22 3.40 -21.69 4.05
CA PRO A 22 2.72 -22.71 4.85
C PRO A 22 3.52 -24.01 4.77
N SER A 23 4.02 -24.50 5.90
CA SER A 23 4.93 -25.62 5.95
C SER A 23 4.53 -26.64 7.01
N THR A 24 4.79 -27.92 6.76
CA THR A 24 4.75 -28.97 7.76
C THR A 24 6.11 -29.04 8.46
N ARG A 25 6.11 -28.96 9.78
CA ARG A 25 7.31 -29.15 10.59
C ARG A 25 7.50 -30.66 10.89
N VAL A 26 8.70 -31.15 10.66
CA VAL A 26 9.12 -32.52 10.98
C VAL A 26 10.47 -32.53 11.72
N ASP A 27 10.86 -33.62 12.33
CA ASP A 27 12.20 -33.75 12.89
C ASP A 27 13.27 -33.72 11.80
N SER A 28 14.48 -33.28 12.14
CA SER A 28 15.55 -33.05 11.16
C SER A 28 16.35 -34.30 10.81
N ASP A 29 15.95 -35.50 11.25
CA ASP A 29 16.52 -36.72 10.74
C ASP A 29 16.07 -37.03 9.31
N LEU A 30 16.93 -37.72 8.53
CA LEU A 30 16.69 -37.92 7.11
C LEU A 30 15.38 -38.66 6.82
N GLU A 31 15.03 -39.69 7.65
CA GLU A 31 13.81 -40.48 7.45
C GLU A 31 12.55 -39.64 7.66
N SER A 32 12.49 -38.81 8.71
CA SER A 32 11.39 -37.89 8.99
C SER A 32 11.24 -36.84 7.89
N VAL A 33 12.35 -36.30 7.39
CA VAL A 33 12.35 -35.34 6.29
C VAL A 33 11.82 -35.97 5.00
N VAL A 34 12.29 -37.16 4.65
CA VAL A 34 11.88 -37.89 3.43
C VAL A 34 10.40 -38.31 3.51
N ALA A 35 9.93 -38.71 4.70
CA ALA A 35 8.50 -38.97 4.91
C ALA A 35 7.65 -37.73 4.71
N GLY A 36 8.05 -36.58 5.28
CA GLY A 36 7.37 -35.30 5.10
C GLY A 36 7.31 -34.85 3.63
N VAL A 37 8.37 -35.08 2.84
CA VAL A 37 8.39 -34.81 1.40
C VAL A 37 7.33 -35.63 0.68
N ALA A 38 7.19 -36.93 1.01
CA ALA A 38 6.18 -37.80 0.39
C ALA A 38 4.75 -37.41 0.79
N GLU A 39 4.53 -37.01 2.04
CA GLU A 39 3.23 -36.53 2.53
C GLU A 39 2.81 -35.25 1.82
N GLU A 40 3.74 -34.30 1.68
CA GLU A 40 3.47 -33.06 0.93
C GLU A 40 3.14 -33.36 -0.54
N ALA A 41 3.88 -34.28 -1.19
CA ALA A 41 3.61 -34.73 -2.55
C ALA A 41 2.21 -35.32 -2.68
N LEU A 42 1.81 -36.22 -1.77
CA LEU A 42 0.47 -36.81 -1.76
C LEU A 42 -0.64 -35.78 -1.65
N ARG A 43 -0.38 -34.69 -0.93
CA ARG A 43 -1.34 -33.60 -0.69
C ARG A 43 -1.55 -32.73 -1.92
N VAL A 44 -0.51 -32.45 -2.74
CA VAL A 44 -0.54 -31.41 -3.75
C VAL A 44 -0.45 -31.91 -5.19
N MET A 45 0.13 -33.09 -5.44
CA MET A 45 0.41 -33.58 -6.78
C MET A 45 -0.78 -34.29 -7.41
N LYS A 46 -0.93 -34.06 -8.71
CA LYS A 46 -1.92 -34.68 -9.59
C LYS A 46 -1.30 -35.78 -10.44
N GLU A 47 -2.15 -36.54 -11.13
CA GLU A 47 -1.73 -37.55 -12.10
C GLU A 47 -0.93 -36.90 -13.24
N GLY A 48 0.23 -37.45 -13.56
CA GLY A 48 1.10 -36.98 -14.64
C GLY A 48 2.04 -35.84 -14.29
N ASP A 49 1.94 -35.23 -13.09
CA ASP A 49 2.78 -34.08 -12.72
C ASP A 49 4.27 -34.42 -12.73
N GLY A 50 5.06 -33.50 -13.31
CA GLY A 50 6.50 -33.45 -13.16
C GLY A 50 6.88 -32.71 -11.87
N PHE A 51 7.81 -33.25 -11.08
CA PHE A 51 8.18 -32.61 -9.82
C PHE A 51 9.69 -32.50 -9.60
N ALA A 52 10.06 -31.57 -8.68
CA ALA A 52 11.41 -31.45 -8.16
C ALA A 52 11.39 -31.29 -6.63
N VAL A 53 12.37 -31.91 -5.95
CA VAL A 53 12.65 -31.64 -4.53
C VAL A 53 13.82 -30.66 -4.45
N ARG A 54 13.63 -29.54 -3.74
CA ARG A 54 14.61 -28.45 -3.60
C ARG A 54 14.98 -28.27 -2.11
N PRO A 55 15.96 -29.04 -1.61
CA PRO A 55 16.37 -28.95 -0.22
C PRO A 55 17.40 -27.85 0.02
N LYS A 56 17.33 -27.27 1.22
CA LYS A 56 18.35 -26.41 1.82
C LYS A 56 18.64 -26.95 3.21
N VAL A 57 19.83 -27.49 3.39
CA VAL A 57 20.31 -28.05 4.67
C VAL A 57 21.31 -27.07 5.27
N VAL A 58 21.03 -26.63 6.50
CA VAL A 58 21.88 -25.70 7.26
C VAL A 58 22.24 -26.35 8.59
N GLY A 59 23.52 -26.39 8.89
CA GLY A 59 24.06 -27.07 10.07
C GLY A 59 24.70 -28.44 9.75
N GLU A 60 25.06 -29.22 10.79
CA GLU A 60 25.65 -30.54 10.68
C GLU A 60 24.56 -31.61 10.95
N HIS A 61 24.20 -32.37 9.92
CA HIS A 61 23.11 -33.36 9.99
C HIS A 61 23.48 -34.78 9.58
N GLY A 62 24.77 -35.08 9.33
CA GLY A 62 25.20 -36.39 8.84
C GLY A 62 24.72 -36.74 7.41
N TYR A 63 23.96 -35.85 6.76
CA TYR A 63 23.49 -35.96 5.38
C TYR A 63 23.46 -34.55 4.74
N GLY A 64 23.42 -34.48 3.42
CA GLY A 64 23.37 -33.22 2.68
C GLY A 64 22.10 -33.02 1.85
N GLY A 65 21.98 -31.87 1.23
CA GLY A 65 20.82 -31.57 0.37
C GLY A 65 20.64 -32.56 -0.77
N ARG A 66 21.74 -33.15 -1.30
CA ARG A 66 21.66 -34.16 -2.34
C ARG A 66 20.96 -35.42 -1.85
N ASP A 67 21.24 -35.85 -0.63
CA ASP A 67 20.66 -37.07 -0.05
C ASP A 67 19.16 -36.88 0.12
N VAL A 68 18.72 -35.72 0.67
CA VAL A 68 17.30 -35.35 0.77
C VAL A 68 16.61 -35.32 -0.60
N ALA A 69 17.25 -34.75 -1.63
CA ALA A 69 16.66 -34.67 -2.96
C ALA A 69 16.48 -36.06 -3.60
N VAL A 70 17.47 -36.93 -3.47
CA VAL A 70 17.47 -38.28 -4.06
C VAL A 70 16.50 -39.20 -3.33
N GLU A 71 16.61 -39.28 -2.02
CA GLU A 71 15.77 -40.18 -1.20
C GLU A 71 14.32 -39.67 -1.14
N GLY A 72 14.12 -38.36 -0.97
CA GLY A 72 12.80 -37.74 -1.02
C GLY A 72 12.12 -37.94 -2.38
N GLY A 73 12.85 -37.70 -3.49
CA GLY A 73 12.34 -37.97 -4.83
C GLY A 73 11.96 -39.44 -5.05
N SER A 74 12.78 -40.36 -4.59
CA SER A 74 12.50 -41.81 -4.66
C SER A 74 11.25 -42.18 -3.86
N ARG A 75 11.10 -41.64 -2.66
CA ARG A 75 9.93 -41.87 -1.78
C ARG A 75 8.65 -41.30 -2.41
N VAL A 76 8.71 -40.14 -3.06
CA VAL A 76 7.56 -39.58 -3.83
C VAL A 76 7.14 -40.52 -4.95
N LEU A 77 8.09 -41.02 -5.76
CA LEU A 77 7.80 -41.97 -6.84
C LEU A 77 7.18 -43.27 -6.33
N GLU A 78 7.61 -43.75 -5.18
CA GLU A 78 7.04 -44.92 -4.51
C GLU A 78 5.60 -44.63 -4.03
N ALA A 79 5.39 -43.53 -3.30
CA ALA A 79 4.11 -43.19 -2.70
C ALA A 79 3.03 -42.89 -3.77
N LEU A 80 3.43 -42.34 -4.91
CA LEU A 80 2.53 -42.01 -6.05
C LEU A 80 2.64 -43.01 -7.21
N ARG A 81 3.09 -44.25 -6.94
CA ARG A 81 3.22 -45.32 -7.95
C ARG A 81 1.89 -45.53 -8.68
N GLY A 82 1.95 -45.51 -10.02
CA GLY A 82 0.77 -45.68 -10.88
C GLY A 82 0.04 -44.37 -11.25
N ARG A 83 0.43 -43.23 -10.70
CA ARG A 83 -0.14 -41.92 -11.08
C ARG A 83 0.62 -41.23 -12.21
N GLY A 84 1.64 -41.88 -12.83
CA GLY A 84 2.39 -41.29 -13.95
C GLY A 84 3.26 -40.09 -13.58
N VAL A 85 3.48 -39.82 -12.30
CA VAL A 85 4.35 -38.73 -11.84
C VAL A 85 5.82 -39.02 -12.17
N HIS A 86 6.59 -38.00 -12.46
CA HIS A 86 7.99 -38.15 -12.84
C HIS A 86 8.86 -36.99 -12.33
N VAL A 87 10.16 -37.24 -12.19
CA VAL A 87 11.11 -36.18 -11.82
C VAL A 87 11.35 -35.25 -13.02
N ASN A 88 11.16 -33.95 -12.79
CA ASN A 88 11.47 -32.90 -13.77
C ASN A 88 12.20 -31.78 -13.05
N LEU A 89 13.52 -31.68 -13.24
CA LEU A 89 14.35 -30.69 -12.56
C LEU A 89 14.38 -29.32 -13.23
N ASP A 90 14.05 -29.26 -14.52
CA ASP A 90 14.15 -28.03 -15.33
C ASP A 90 12.86 -27.20 -15.26
N ALA A 91 11.71 -27.87 -15.44
CA ALA A 91 10.39 -27.21 -15.46
C ALA A 91 9.35 -28.07 -14.72
N PRO A 92 9.46 -28.22 -13.39
CA PRO A 92 8.52 -29.01 -12.60
C PRO A 92 7.15 -28.32 -12.50
N ASP A 93 6.07 -29.12 -12.58
CA ASP A 93 4.71 -28.67 -12.28
C ASP A 93 4.56 -28.40 -10.77
N VAL A 94 5.22 -29.21 -9.94
CA VAL A 94 5.24 -29.07 -8.48
C VAL A 94 6.69 -29.09 -7.98
N THR A 95 7.03 -28.05 -7.19
CA THR A 95 8.31 -28.02 -6.46
C THR A 95 8.05 -28.23 -4.97
N ILE A 96 8.68 -29.25 -4.39
CA ILE A 96 8.64 -29.49 -2.95
C ILE A 96 9.94 -28.95 -2.36
N TYR A 97 9.81 -27.94 -1.51
CA TYR A 97 10.93 -27.32 -0.81
C TYR A 97 11.11 -27.95 0.56
N VAL A 98 12.36 -28.08 0.97
CA VAL A 98 12.73 -28.55 2.30
C VAL A 98 13.76 -27.59 2.89
N GLU A 99 13.51 -27.07 4.07
CA GLU A 99 14.52 -26.33 4.84
C GLU A 99 14.81 -27.08 6.14
N VAL A 100 16.02 -27.61 6.25
CA VAL A 100 16.51 -28.25 7.48
C VAL A 100 17.33 -27.25 8.27
N ARG A 101 16.97 -27.05 9.54
CA ARG A 101 17.63 -26.11 10.47
C ARG A 101 17.70 -26.73 11.86
N ASP A 102 18.89 -26.93 12.36
CA ASP A 102 19.13 -27.53 13.71
C ASP A 102 18.37 -28.83 13.93
N ARG A 103 17.32 -28.83 14.75
CA ARG A 103 16.51 -29.98 15.09
C ARG A 103 15.22 -30.12 14.31
N ASP A 104 14.88 -29.12 13.52
CA ASP A 104 13.63 -29.04 12.80
C ASP A 104 13.86 -29.02 11.29
N ALA A 105 12.93 -29.60 10.55
CA ALA A 105 12.83 -29.40 9.11
C ALA A 105 11.43 -28.92 8.76
N TYR A 106 11.35 -28.11 7.70
CA TYR A 106 10.13 -27.51 7.20
C TYR A 106 9.93 -27.93 5.74
N VAL A 107 8.83 -28.61 5.46
CA VAL A 107 8.47 -29.09 4.12
C VAL A 107 7.29 -28.30 3.61
N TYR A 108 7.38 -27.75 2.40
CA TYR A 108 6.33 -26.95 1.77
C TYR A 108 6.42 -26.98 0.24
N SER A 109 5.30 -26.71 -0.43
CA SER A 109 5.22 -26.59 -1.89
C SER A 109 4.69 -25.23 -2.34
N ARG A 110 4.14 -24.42 -1.40
CA ARG A 110 3.52 -23.15 -1.68
C ARG A 110 4.35 -22.00 -1.12
N ILE A 111 4.59 -21.00 -1.97
CA ILE A 111 5.24 -19.75 -1.57
C ILE A 111 4.28 -18.61 -1.89
N VAL A 112 3.87 -17.87 -0.86
CA VAL A 112 3.09 -16.64 -0.99
C VAL A 112 4.06 -15.46 -0.93
N HIS A 113 4.19 -14.73 -2.05
CA HIS A 113 5.11 -13.60 -2.10
C HIS A 113 4.57 -12.42 -1.30
N GLY A 114 5.41 -11.90 -0.41
CA GLY A 114 5.08 -10.76 0.43
C GLY A 114 5.28 -9.42 -0.28
N VAL A 115 4.71 -8.38 0.33
CA VAL A 115 4.80 -6.99 -0.17
C VAL A 115 6.21 -6.40 -0.08
N LYS A 116 7.12 -7.06 0.67
CA LYS A 116 8.51 -6.59 0.89
C LYS A 116 8.54 -5.20 1.55
N GLY A 117 9.62 -4.45 1.35
CA GLY A 117 9.76 -3.10 1.89
C GLY A 117 10.45 -3.07 3.25
N LEU A 118 10.08 -2.13 4.10
CA LEU A 118 10.60 -1.94 5.45
C LEU A 118 9.47 -2.09 6.46
N PRO A 119 9.75 -2.51 7.70
CA PRO A 119 8.74 -2.59 8.75
C PRO A 119 8.02 -1.23 8.94
N TYR A 120 6.70 -1.27 9.05
CA TYR A 120 5.85 -0.08 9.21
C TYR A 120 6.29 0.74 10.44
N GLY A 121 6.34 2.06 10.31
CA GLY A 121 6.76 2.99 11.35
C GLY A 121 8.29 3.14 11.54
N SER A 122 9.12 2.29 10.91
CA SER A 122 10.58 2.32 11.07
C SER A 122 11.24 3.60 10.52
N GLN A 123 10.58 4.35 9.64
CA GLN A 123 11.08 5.60 9.04
C GLN A 123 10.38 6.86 9.56
N GLY A 124 9.67 6.75 10.69
CA GLY A 124 8.93 7.87 11.27
C GLY A 124 7.56 8.08 10.64
N ARG A 125 7.00 9.29 10.81
CA ARG A 125 5.60 9.59 10.53
C ARG A 125 5.43 10.66 9.46
N ALA A 126 4.39 10.52 8.61
CA ALA A 126 3.96 11.52 7.63
C ALA A 126 2.42 11.63 7.59
N VAL A 127 1.91 12.77 7.14
CA VAL A 127 0.48 12.98 6.86
C VAL A 127 0.24 12.80 5.37
N ALA A 128 -0.72 11.94 4.99
CA ALA A 128 -1.13 11.76 3.60
C ALA A 128 -2.42 12.50 3.31
N LEU A 129 -2.44 13.36 2.31
CA LEU A 129 -3.66 13.92 1.74
C LEU A 129 -4.44 12.79 1.05
N PHE A 130 -5.55 12.39 1.66
CA PHE A 130 -6.30 11.20 1.30
C PHE A 130 -7.68 11.56 0.76
N SER A 131 -7.88 11.46 -0.54
CA SER A 131 -9.15 11.82 -1.20
C SER A 131 -10.08 10.63 -1.47
N GLY A 132 -9.61 9.39 -1.27
CA GLY A 132 -10.32 8.19 -1.70
C GLY A 132 -10.45 8.05 -3.23
N GLY A 133 -9.80 8.92 -4.03
CA GLY A 133 -9.58 8.71 -5.46
C GLY A 133 -8.46 7.68 -5.67
N ILE A 134 -8.24 7.28 -6.93
CA ILE A 134 -7.32 6.19 -7.26
C ILE A 134 -5.87 6.48 -6.86
N ASP A 135 -5.41 7.73 -6.94
CA ASP A 135 -4.01 8.11 -6.79
C ASP A 135 -3.55 8.16 -5.33
N SER A 136 -4.38 8.71 -4.43
CA SER A 136 -3.97 8.95 -3.03
C SER A 136 -3.71 7.66 -2.23
N PRO A 137 -4.50 6.58 -2.35
CA PRO A 137 -4.21 5.33 -1.64
C PRO A 137 -2.96 4.63 -2.16
N VAL A 138 -2.67 4.72 -3.46
CA VAL A 138 -1.45 4.16 -4.05
C VAL A 138 -0.22 4.89 -3.50
N SER A 139 -0.22 6.23 -3.51
CA SER A 139 0.86 7.03 -2.92
C SER A 139 1.06 6.73 -1.44
N MET A 140 -0.03 6.66 -0.68
CA MET A 140 0.02 6.34 0.74
C MET A 140 0.63 4.95 0.98
N TRP A 141 0.15 3.92 0.29
CA TRP A 141 0.67 2.55 0.40
C TRP A 141 2.16 2.46 0.02
N MET A 142 2.60 3.19 -1.01
CA MET A 142 4.00 3.23 -1.39
C MET A 142 4.89 3.78 -0.28
N MET A 143 4.42 4.77 0.48
CA MET A 143 5.16 5.30 1.64
C MET A 143 5.11 4.34 2.84
N MET A 144 3.96 3.71 3.11
CA MET A 144 3.85 2.64 4.12
C MET A 144 4.85 1.51 3.84
N LYS A 145 4.96 1.07 2.59
CA LYS A 145 5.95 0.07 2.13
C LYS A 145 7.40 0.52 2.36
N ARG A 146 7.68 1.81 2.44
CA ARG A 146 9.01 2.35 2.78
C ARG A 146 9.19 2.57 4.28
N GLY A 147 8.30 2.00 5.11
CA GLY A 147 8.40 2.04 6.56
C GLY A 147 7.87 3.32 7.20
N VAL A 148 7.14 4.15 6.47
CA VAL A 148 6.54 5.37 7.02
C VAL A 148 5.22 5.03 7.71
N GLU A 149 5.03 5.46 8.94
CA GLU A 149 3.73 5.52 9.60
C GLU A 149 2.94 6.68 8.99
N VAL A 150 1.84 6.35 8.30
CA VAL A 150 1.07 7.36 7.56
C VAL A 150 -0.23 7.67 8.27
N LEU A 151 -0.49 8.95 8.50
CA LEU A 151 -1.76 9.48 9.01
C LEU A 151 -2.57 10.00 7.82
N PRO A 152 -3.62 9.28 7.36
CA PRO A 152 -4.47 9.74 6.26
C PRO A 152 -5.38 10.87 6.74
N LEU A 153 -5.34 12.00 6.00
CA LEU A 153 -6.13 13.20 6.26
C LEU A 153 -7.01 13.50 5.05
N PHE A 154 -8.33 13.35 5.23
CA PHE A 154 -9.35 13.72 4.26
C PHE A 154 -9.70 15.21 4.41
N MET A 155 -9.86 15.91 3.29
CA MET A 155 -10.33 17.29 3.26
C MET A 155 -11.83 17.34 3.02
N ASP A 156 -12.59 17.55 4.08
CA ASP A 156 -14.06 17.64 3.99
C ASP A 156 -14.49 18.98 3.41
N GLN A 157 -14.71 18.98 2.12
CA GLN A 157 -15.08 20.17 1.34
C GLN A 157 -16.59 20.41 1.25
N ARG A 158 -17.41 19.76 2.12
CA ARG A 158 -18.85 20.04 2.11
C ARG A 158 -19.14 21.52 2.37
N PRO A 159 -20.15 22.10 1.70
CA PRO A 159 -21.17 21.45 0.84
C PRO A 159 -20.79 21.32 -0.64
N TYR A 160 -19.54 21.59 -1.03
CA TYR A 160 -19.09 21.62 -2.45
C TYR A 160 -18.82 20.21 -3.02
N VAL A 161 -18.77 19.20 -2.19
CA VAL A 161 -18.73 17.77 -2.55
C VAL A 161 -19.88 17.03 -1.88
N GLY A 162 -20.36 15.94 -2.51
CA GLY A 162 -21.43 15.11 -1.97
C GLY A 162 -20.92 14.08 -0.96
N GLU A 163 -21.85 13.45 -0.20
CA GLU A 163 -21.56 12.38 0.76
C GLU A 163 -20.84 11.18 0.10
N SER A 164 -21.10 10.91 -1.19
CA SER A 164 -20.42 9.84 -1.93
C SER A 164 -18.89 9.95 -1.95
N TYR A 165 -18.34 11.16 -1.80
CA TYR A 165 -16.89 11.39 -1.63
C TYR A 165 -16.39 10.82 -0.30
N ILE A 166 -17.14 11.04 0.77
CA ILE A 166 -16.80 10.56 2.12
C ILE A 166 -16.92 9.04 2.16
N ASP A 167 -18.00 8.48 1.62
CA ASP A 167 -18.22 7.04 1.60
C ASP A 167 -17.13 6.32 0.82
N ARG A 168 -16.72 6.87 -0.33
CA ARG A 168 -15.61 6.33 -1.11
C ARG A 168 -14.28 6.42 -0.35
N ALA A 169 -14.01 7.54 0.33
CA ALA A 169 -12.80 7.71 1.13
C ALA A 169 -12.74 6.68 2.27
N LYS A 170 -13.84 6.49 3.00
CA LYS A 170 -13.94 5.46 4.05
C LYS A 170 -13.73 4.06 3.51
N ALA A 171 -14.42 3.70 2.43
CA ALA A 171 -14.29 2.37 1.83
C ALA A 171 -12.85 2.10 1.34
N CYS A 172 -12.21 3.09 0.74
CA CYS A 172 -10.83 3.00 0.30
C CYS A 172 -9.84 2.90 1.48
N PHE A 173 -10.07 3.66 2.55
CA PHE A 173 -9.31 3.60 3.79
C PHE A 173 -9.37 2.20 4.41
N ARG A 174 -10.57 1.61 4.51
CA ARG A 174 -10.76 0.25 5.04
C ARG A 174 -10.05 -0.81 4.22
N ALA A 175 -9.98 -0.66 2.88
CA ALA A 175 -9.21 -1.56 2.02
C ALA A 175 -7.70 -1.50 2.32
N LEU A 176 -7.17 -0.31 2.68
CA LEU A 176 -5.77 -0.14 3.06
C LEU A 176 -5.46 -0.60 4.49
N ALA A 177 -6.45 -0.67 5.37
CA ALA A 177 -6.26 -1.10 6.76
C ALA A 177 -5.65 -2.50 6.86
N ALA A 178 -5.88 -3.37 5.86
CA ALA A 178 -5.26 -4.69 5.78
C ALA A 178 -3.71 -4.68 5.73
N TYR A 179 -3.10 -3.53 5.47
CA TYR A 179 -1.64 -3.33 5.44
C TYR A 179 -1.10 -2.56 6.65
N ALA A 180 -1.97 -2.08 7.53
CA ALA A 180 -1.56 -1.32 8.71
C ALA A 180 -1.46 -2.25 9.92
N PRO A 181 -0.25 -2.62 10.37
CA PRO A 181 -0.05 -3.55 11.49
C PRO A 181 -0.13 -2.79 12.83
N VAL A 182 -1.26 -2.15 13.08
CA VAL A 182 -1.51 -1.35 14.29
C VAL A 182 -2.88 -1.72 14.85
N ASP A 183 -3.02 -1.67 16.17
CA ASP A 183 -4.27 -1.99 16.85
C ASP A 183 -5.38 -0.96 16.55
N ARG A 184 -5.00 0.21 16.06
CA ARG A 184 -5.91 1.30 15.75
C ARG A 184 -5.38 2.13 14.58
N PHE A 185 -6.07 2.06 13.47
CA PHE A 185 -5.78 2.84 12.28
C PHE A 185 -6.92 3.82 12.02
N SER A 186 -6.63 5.12 11.98
CA SER A 186 -7.65 6.18 11.93
C SER A 186 -7.53 7.01 10.65
N LEU A 187 -8.67 7.27 10.03
CA LEU A 187 -8.83 8.29 8.97
C LEU A 187 -9.27 9.59 9.62
N TYR A 188 -8.48 10.63 9.47
CA TYR A 188 -8.79 11.97 9.96
C TYR A 188 -9.48 12.80 8.88
N ALA A 189 -10.27 13.80 9.29
CA ALA A 189 -10.87 14.77 8.38
C ALA A 189 -10.70 16.20 8.91
N ALA A 190 -10.37 17.11 7.99
CA ALA A 190 -10.33 18.56 8.25
C ALA A 190 -11.55 19.22 7.63
N PRO A 191 -12.32 20.07 8.36
CA PRO A 191 -13.46 20.79 7.82
C PRO A 191 -12.98 21.93 6.91
N MET A 192 -13.07 21.73 5.61
CA MET A 192 -12.56 22.67 4.60
C MET A 192 -13.66 23.57 3.98
N GLY A 193 -14.92 23.43 4.39
CA GLY A 193 -16.05 24.23 3.89
C GLY A 193 -15.81 25.74 3.97
N PRO A 194 -15.47 26.32 5.13
CA PRO A 194 -15.19 27.75 5.27
C PRO A 194 -13.99 28.22 4.41
N VAL A 195 -12.96 27.40 4.28
CA VAL A 195 -11.81 27.68 3.39
C VAL A 195 -12.25 27.74 1.94
N MET A 196 -13.12 26.81 1.52
CA MET A 196 -13.67 26.79 0.16
C MET A 196 -14.55 28.01 -0.11
N GLU A 197 -15.35 28.46 0.84
CA GLU A 197 -16.14 29.69 0.75
C GLU A 197 -15.24 30.90 0.53
N GLY A 198 -14.17 31.05 1.32
CA GLY A 198 -13.17 32.11 1.12
C GLY A 198 -12.54 32.05 -0.26
N ILE A 199 -12.15 30.87 -0.74
CA ILE A 199 -11.56 30.70 -2.08
C ILE A 199 -12.53 31.11 -3.19
N LEU A 200 -13.81 30.78 -3.07
CA LEU A 200 -14.83 31.09 -4.07
C LEU A 200 -15.15 32.60 -4.13
N GLY A 201 -14.84 33.34 -3.07
CA GLY A 201 -14.84 34.81 -3.08
C GLY A 201 -13.71 35.47 -3.87
N SER A 202 -12.78 34.69 -4.44
CA SER A 202 -11.63 35.20 -5.17
C SER A 202 -12.03 35.95 -6.44
N PRO A 203 -11.43 37.14 -6.71
CA PRO A 203 -11.62 37.86 -7.97
C PRO A 203 -11.03 37.11 -9.18
N GLU A 204 -10.24 36.04 -8.93
CA GLU A 204 -9.58 35.24 -9.98
C GLU A 204 -10.00 33.77 -9.92
N PRO A 205 -11.23 33.42 -10.33
CA PRO A 205 -11.75 32.02 -10.18
C PRO A 205 -10.89 30.92 -10.83
N ARG A 206 -10.10 31.28 -11.87
CA ARG A 206 -9.22 30.33 -12.54
C ARG A 206 -8.17 29.70 -11.62
N PHE A 207 -7.83 30.33 -10.49
CA PHE A 207 -6.86 29.85 -9.51
C PHE A 207 -7.51 29.03 -8.38
N THR A 208 -8.83 28.83 -8.37
CA THR A 208 -9.55 28.08 -7.33
C THR A 208 -8.88 26.76 -6.98
N CYS A 209 -8.50 25.94 -7.97
CA CYS A 209 -7.87 24.63 -7.71
C CYS A 209 -6.45 24.77 -7.10
N VAL A 210 -5.70 25.81 -7.47
CA VAL A 210 -4.36 26.07 -6.91
C VAL A 210 -4.47 26.56 -5.48
N LEU A 211 -5.34 27.52 -5.20
CA LEU A 211 -5.62 28.02 -3.85
C LEU A 211 -6.13 26.89 -2.94
N CYS A 212 -7.07 26.08 -3.43
CA CYS A 212 -7.60 24.93 -2.71
C CYS A 212 -6.49 23.95 -2.32
N LYS A 213 -5.63 23.53 -3.25
CA LYS A 213 -4.52 22.62 -2.95
C LYS A 213 -3.48 23.22 -2.01
N ARG A 214 -3.15 24.49 -2.13
CA ARG A 214 -2.25 25.17 -1.21
C ARG A 214 -2.85 25.20 0.20
N SER A 215 -4.14 25.47 0.32
CA SER A 215 -4.86 25.41 1.60
C SER A 215 -4.82 23.99 2.20
N MET A 216 -5.01 22.94 1.38
CA MET A 216 -4.86 21.56 1.83
C MET A 216 -3.45 21.29 2.40
N TYR A 217 -2.39 21.81 1.76
CA TYR A 217 -1.01 21.65 2.25
C TYR A 217 -0.81 22.35 3.60
N ARG A 218 -1.32 23.60 3.74
CA ARG A 218 -1.23 24.36 5.01
C ARG A 218 -1.95 23.64 6.15
N ILE A 219 -3.17 23.16 5.91
CA ILE A 219 -3.96 22.40 6.88
C ILE A 219 -3.21 21.10 7.25
N ALA A 220 -2.72 20.36 6.26
CA ALA A 220 -2.01 19.11 6.48
C ALA A 220 -0.69 19.31 7.23
N GLU A 221 0.05 20.40 6.94
CA GLU A 221 1.28 20.73 7.66
C GLU A 221 1.00 21.09 9.14
N ALA A 222 0.01 21.93 9.40
CA ALA A 222 -0.36 22.28 10.78
C ALA A 222 -0.77 21.02 11.57
N PHE A 223 -1.55 20.13 10.99
CA PHE A 223 -1.91 18.84 11.56
C PHE A 223 -0.67 17.95 11.75
N ALA A 224 0.25 17.91 10.78
CA ALA A 224 1.47 17.11 10.82
C ALA A 224 2.39 17.53 11.97
N VAL A 225 2.62 18.84 12.13
CA VAL A 225 3.44 19.39 13.21
C VAL A 225 2.86 19.02 14.57
N GLY A 226 1.55 19.17 14.76
CA GLY A 226 0.85 18.81 16.00
C GLY A 226 0.89 17.30 16.33
N ARG A 227 1.22 16.45 15.35
CA ARG A 227 1.33 14.98 15.49
C ARG A 227 2.77 14.45 15.40
N GLY A 228 3.77 15.32 15.36
CA GLY A 228 5.18 14.96 15.24
C GLY A 228 5.54 14.32 13.88
N SER A 229 4.71 14.53 12.85
CA SER A 229 4.99 14.10 11.47
C SER A 229 5.97 15.06 10.80
N LYS A 230 6.83 14.53 9.92
CA LYS A 230 7.92 15.31 9.32
C LYS A 230 7.77 15.55 7.83
N ALA A 231 6.70 15.05 7.23
CA ALA A 231 6.47 15.16 5.79
C ALA A 231 4.98 15.09 5.46
N LEU A 232 4.62 15.59 4.28
CA LEU A 232 3.35 15.37 3.63
C LEU A 232 3.50 14.33 2.52
N VAL A 233 2.42 13.60 2.22
CA VAL A 233 2.34 12.67 1.08
C VAL A 233 1.13 13.04 0.25
N THR A 234 1.30 13.13 -1.06
CA THR A 234 0.21 13.46 -2.00
C THR A 234 0.16 12.46 -3.15
N GLY A 235 -1.03 12.32 -3.76
CA GLY A 235 -1.28 11.43 -4.90
C GLY A 235 -1.03 12.08 -6.26
N GLU A 236 -0.27 13.16 -6.35
CA GLU A 236 -0.08 13.90 -7.60
C GLU A 236 0.76 13.13 -8.62
N SER A 237 0.31 13.17 -9.90
CA SER A 237 1.03 12.70 -11.09
C SER A 237 1.21 13.87 -12.05
N LEU A 238 2.43 14.04 -12.58
CA LEU A 238 2.76 15.21 -13.40
C LEU A 238 1.93 15.24 -14.69
N GLY A 239 1.30 16.38 -14.95
CA GLY A 239 0.54 16.60 -16.19
C GLY A 239 -0.84 15.95 -16.27
N GLN A 240 -1.26 15.20 -15.26
CA GLN A 240 -2.55 14.50 -15.28
C GLN A 240 -3.77 15.44 -15.24
N VAL A 241 -3.68 16.53 -14.49
CA VAL A 241 -4.72 17.58 -14.44
C VAL A 241 -4.08 18.97 -14.40
N ALA A 242 -4.88 20.00 -14.69
CA ALA A 242 -4.41 21.39 -14.80
C ALA A 242 -3.60 21.89 -13.60
N SER A 243 -3.90 21.43 -12.39
CA SER A 243 -3.17 21.81 -11.16
C SER A 243 -1.86 21.03 -10.94
N GLN A 244 -1.54 20.07 -11.80
CA GLN A 244 -0.36 19.19 -11.66
C GLN A 244 0.71 19.46 -12.74
N THR A 245 0.81 20.68 -13.22
CA THR A 245 1.91 21.14 -14.05
C THR A 245 3.12 21.55 -13.20
N LEU A 246 4.33 21.59 -13.76
CA LEU A 246 5.53 22.02 -13.01
C LEU A 246 5.37 23.41 -12.41
N ASP A 247 4.82 24.36 -13.17
CA ASP A 247 4.58 25.72 -12.66
C ASP A 247 3.65 25.72 -11.44
N ASN A 248 2.58 24.91 -11.48
CA ASN A 248 1.65 24.82 -10.36
C ASN A 248 2.23 24.04 -9.19
N LEU A 249 2.95 22.92 -9.42
CA LEU A 249 3.62 22.16 -8.36
C LEU A 249 4.66 23.02 -7.63
N TYR A 250 5.44 23.82 -8.38
CA TYR A 250 6.36 24.80 -7.77
C TYR A 250 5.63 25.75 -6.82
N VAL A 251 4.50 26.29 -7.24
CA VAL A 251 3.68 27.18 -6.41
C VAL A 251 3.07 26.45 -5.21
N LEU A 252 2.65 25.18 -5.38
CA LEU A 252 2.12 24.36 -4.28
C LEU A 252 3.18 24.09 -3.21
N ASP A 253 4.41 23.78 -3.59
CA ASP A 253 5.49 23.46 -2.64
C ASP A 253 5.80 24.62 -1.68
N HIS A 254 5.63 25.86 -2.12
CA HIS A 254 5.80 27.04 -1.27
C HIS A 254 4.69 27.22 -0.20
N ALA A 255 3.67 26.35 -0.18
CA ALA A 255 2.66 26.35 0.87
C ALA A 255 3.02 25.46 2.06
N SER A 256 4.11 24.72 1.99
CA SER A 256 4.59 23.85 3.08
C SER A 256 6.07 24.09 3.35
N SER A 257 6.46 24.10 4.62
CA SER A 257 7.86 24.15 5.07
C SER A 257 8.49 22.79 5.29
N ILE A 258 7.66 21.73 5.33
CA ILE A 258 8.14 20.34 5.46
C ILE A 258 8.09 19.65 4.07
N PRO A 259 8.91 18.58 3.87
CA PRO A 259 8.96 17.86 2.60
C PRO A 259 7.59 17.35 2.14
N VAL A 260 7.31 17.47 0.83
CA VAL A 260 6.12 16.90 0.19
C VAL A 260 6.53 15.76 -0.74
N PHE A 261 6.23 14.52 -0.33
CA PHE A 261 6.48 13.34 -1.13
C PHE A 261 5.35 13.09 -2.13
N ARG A 262 5.71 12.82 -3.37
CA ARG A 262 4.78 12.51 -4.47
C ARG A 262 5.16 11.17 -5.11
N PRO A 263 4.86 10.03 -4.48
CA PRO A 263 5.28 8.72 -4.98
C PRO A 263 4.81 8.43 -6.41
N ASN A 264 3.67 8.99 -6.84
CA ASN A 264 3.11 8.79 -8.17
C ASN A 264 3.61 9.79 -9.24
N ILE A 265 4.51 10.71 -8.91
CA ILE A 265 4.81 11.87 -9.76
C ILE A 265 5.23 11.51 -11.19
N GLY A 266 5.94 10.42 -11.38
CA GLY A 266 6.41 9.92 -12.66
C GLY A 266 5.59 8.76 -13.25
N LEU A 267 4.50 8.37 -12.60
CA LEU A 267 3.64 7.27 -13.06
C LEU A 267 2.51 7.80 -13.94
N ASP A 268 2.18 7.05 -14.99
CA ASP A 268 0.97 7.33 -15.75
C ASP A 268 -0.28 6.69 -15.08
N LYS A 269 -1.44 6.98 -15.66
CA LYS A 269 -2.71 6.51 -15.09
C LYS A 269 -2.83 4.99 -15.09
N VAL A 270 -2.31 4.30 -16.11
CA VAL A 270 -2.39 2.83 -16.25
C VAL A 270 -1.52 2.16 -15.19
N GLU A 271 -0.33 2.70 -14.92
CA GLU A 271 0.58 2.20 -13.88
C GLU A 271 -0.03 2.37 -12.48
N ILE A 272 -0.69 3.52 -12.22
CA ILE A 272 -1.39 3.77 -10.95
C ILE A 272 -2.59 2.81 -10.80
N GLU A 273 -3.36 2.58 -11.88
CA GLU A 273 -4.47 1.62 -11.87
C GLU A 273 -4.00 0.18 -11.60
N ALA A 274 -2.89 -0.25 -12.20
CA ALA A 274 -2.31 -1.56 -11.93
C ALA A 274 -1.95 -1.72 -10.46
N LYS A 275 -1.26 -0.71 -9.87
CA LYS A 275 -0.92 -0.71 -8.43
C LYS A 275 -2.18 -0.69 -7.54
N ALA A 276 -3.22 0.05 -7.93
CA ALA A 276 -4.47 0.08 -7.19
C ALA A 276 -5.17 -1.29 -7.18
N ARG A 277 -5.07 -2.08 -8.27
CA ARG A 277 -5.56 -3.47 -8.31
C ARG A 277 -4.73 -4.36 -7.39
N ASP A 278 -3.41 -4.28 -7.46
CA ASP A 278 -2.51 -5.08 -6.63
C ASP A 278 -2.75 -4.89 -5.13
N ILE A 279 -3.08 -3.67 -4.71
CA ILE A 279 -3.35 -3.34 -3.29
C ILE A 279 -4.83 -3.43 -2.90
N GLY A 280 -5.72 -3.82 -3.83
CA GLY A 280 -7.14 -4.02 -3.56
C GLY A 280 -7.99 -2.76 -3.42
N THR A 281 -7.49 -1.59 -3.88
CA THR A 281 -8.23 -0.31 -3.79
C THR A 281 -8.96 0.06 -5.08
N TYR A 282 -8.67 -0.61 -6.20
CA TYR A 282 -9.21 -0.23 -7.52
C TYR A 282 -10.74 -0.26 -7.57
N GLU A 283 -11.37 -1.36 -7.18
CA GLU A 283 -12.82 -1.54 -7.30
C GLU A 283 -13.62 -0.50 -6.50
N VAL A 284 -13.05 -0.04 -5.39
CA VAL A 284 -13.67 1.00 -4.55
C VAL A 284 -13.49 2.37 -5.18
N THR A 285 -12.32 2.66 -5.73
CA THR A 285 -11.95 3.97 -6.28
C THR A 285 -12.50 4.20 -7.68
N ALA A 286 -12.79 3.13 -8.43
CA ALA A 286 -13.39 3.20 -9.77
C ALA A 286 -14.87 3.63 -9.74
N LYS A 287 -15.53 3.60 -8.59
CA LYS A 287 -16.91 4.09 -8.44
C LYS A 287 -17.00 5.58 -8.78
N THR A 288 -17.90 5.90 -9.70
CA THR A 288 -18.15 7.29 -10.09
C THR A 288 -18.72 8.08 -8.91
N VAL A 289 -18.13 9.23 -8.63
CA VAL A 289 -18.67 10.22 -7.69
C VAL A 289 -18.89 11.55 -8.40
N GLU A 290 -19.76 12.37 -7.85
CA GLU A 290 -19.99 13.72 -8.36
C GLU A 290 -18.69 14.52 -8.41
N ARG A 291 -18.51 15.35 -9.41
CA ARG A 291 -17.36 16.27 -9.48
C ARG A 291 -17.50 17.38 -8.44
N CYS A 292 -16.38 17.86 -7.92
CA CYS A 292 -16.37 19.05 -7.07
C CYS A 292 -17.03 20.22 -7.80
N LYS A 293 -18.05 20.83 -7.19
CA LYS A 293 -18.83 21.94 -7.78
C LYS A 293 -18.04 23.26 -7.89
N ALA A 294 -16.92 23.35 -7.18
CA ALA A 294 -16.04 24.52 -7.17
C ALA A 294 -15.00 24.56 -8.30
N VAL A 295 -14.93 23.53 -9.13
CA VAL A 295 -13.94 23.49 -10.24
C VAL A 295 -14.28 24.57 -11.28
N PRO A 296 -13.34 25.50 -11.59
CA PRO A 296 -13.60 26.54 -12.57
C PRO A 296 -13.67 25.97 -13.99
N SER A 297 -14.40 26.65 -14.88
CA SER A 297 -14.53 26.24 -16.29
C SER A 297 -13.20 26.26 -17.05
N LYS A 298 -12.27 27.14 -16.66
CA LYS A 298 -10.93 27.27 -17.25
C LYS A 298 -9.87 27.32 -16.11
N PRO A 299 -9.48 26.17 -15.53
CA PRO A 299 -8.48 26.14 -14.47
C PRO A 299 -7.11 26.59 -15.01
N ALA A 300 -6.36 27.32 -14.18
CA ALA A 300 -5.02 27.78 -14.54
C ALA A 300 -4.05 26.58 -14.60
N THR A 301 -3.34 26.46 -15.73
CA THR A 301 -2.24 25.52 -15.90
C THR A 301 -0.88 26.13 -15.56
N ARG A 302 -0.84 27.44 -15.36
CA ARG A 302 0.35 28.20 -14.99
C ARG A 302 0.00 29.24 -13.95
N SER A 303 0.69 29.19 -12.82
CA SER A 303 0.52 30.15 -11.71
C SER A 303 1.86 30.82 -11.39
N VAL A 304 1.77 32.05 -10.88
CA VAL A 304 2.93 32.81 -10.40
C VAL A 304 2.83 32.95 -8.90
N LEU A 305 3.87 32.54 -8.17
CA LEU A 305 3.89 32.46 -6.71
C LEU A 305 3.43 33.76 -6.05
N LYS A 306 4.03 34.92 -6.40
CA LYS A 306 3.69 36.22 -5.81
C LYS A 306 2.21 36.56 -5.96
N LYS A 307 1.60 36.19 -7.11
CA LYS A 307 0.18 36.43 -7.36
C LYS A 307 -0.72 35.58 -6.46
N ILE A 308 -0.38 34.28 -6.34
CA ILE A 308 -1.14 33.36 -5.50
C ILE A 308 -1.03 33.75 -4.04
N GLU A 309 0.14 34.11 -3.54
CA GLU A 309 0.34 34.60 -2.17
C GLU A 309 -0.39 35.93 -1.90
N ALA A 310 -0.52 36.79 -2.89
CA ALA A 310 -1.32 38.02 -2.75
C ALA A 310 -2.82 37.69 -2.58
N LEU A 311 -3.34 36.75 -3.38
CA LEU A 311 -4.73 36.28 -3.25
C LEU A 311 -4.94 35.54 -1.88
N GLU A 312 -4.01 34.74 -1.42
CA GLU A 312 -4.10 34.09 -0.10
C GLU A 312 -4.22 35.12 1.05
N ARG A 313 -3.46 36.20 0.97
CA ARG A 313 -3.55 37.32 1.96
C ARG A 313 -4.85 38.06 1.87
N GLU A 314 -5.29 38.43 0.64
CA GLU A 314 -6.54 39.15 0.39
C GLU A 314 -7.76 38.39 0.93
N LEU A 315 -7.74 37.05 0.80
CA LEU A 315 -8.82 36.15 1.20
C LEU A 315 -8.67 35.60 2.61
N ASP A 316 -7.65 36.03 3.36
CA ASP A 316 -7.28 35.51 4.70
C ASP A 316 -7.25 33.96 4.81
N LEU A 317 -6.79 33.30 3.75
CA LEU A 317 -6.80 31.83 3.69
C LEU A 317 -5.88 31.18 4.74
N VAL A 318 -4.84 31.88 5.21
CA VAL A 318 -3.91 31.34 6.23
C VAL A 318 -4.63 31.17 7.56
N SER A 319 -5.44 32.13 7.98
CA SER A 319 -6.24 32.04 9.20
C SER A 319 -7.28 30.93 9.11
N LEU A 320 -8.05 30.90 8.00
CA LEU A 320 -9.04 29.85 7.75
C LEU A 320 -8.44 28.44 7.74
N CYS A 321 -7.22 28.27 7.20
CA CYS A 321 -6.52 26.98 7.22
C CYS A 321 -6.10 26.58 8.62
N LYS A 322 -5.68 27.52 9.46
CA LYS A 322 -5.34 27.26 10.87
C LYS A 322 -6.56 26.78 11.63
N ASP A 323 -7.68 27.48 11.50
CA ASP A 323 -8.94 27.10 12.13
C ASP A 323 -9.40 25.70 11.70
N ALA A 324 -9.27 25.37 10.40
CA ALA A 324 -9.60 24.04 9.89
C ALA A 324 -8.68 22.96 10.47
N ALA A 325 -7.40 23.25 10.65
CA ALA A 325 -6.43 22.31 11.22
C ALA A 325 -6.67 22.04 12.72
N GLU A 326 -7.11 23.05 13.48
CA GLU A 326 -7.46 22.94 14.88
C GLU A 326 -8.74 22.12 15.11
N ASN A 327 -9.61 22.04 14.10
CA ASN A 327 -10.89 21.32 14.14
C ASN A 327 -10.85 19.98 13.40
N VAL A 328 -9.67 19.38 13.23
CA VAL A 328 -9.54 18.02 12.65
C VAL A 328 -10.17 16.98 13.59
N PHE A 329 -10.96 16.08 13.03
CA PHE A 329 -11.66 15.02 13.76
C PHE A 329 -11.39 13.64 13.14
N THR A 330 -11.71 12.57 13.88
CA THR A 330 -11.66 11.20 13.33
C THR A 330 -12.90 10.94 12.50
N LEU A 331 -12.73 10.63 11.23
CA LEU A 331 -13.80 10.35 10.27
C LEU A 331 -14.19 8.87 10.23
N ASP A 332 -13.20 8.00 10.37
CA ASP A 332 -13.36 6.54 10.40
C ASP A 332 -12.18 5.89 11.14
N GLU A 333 -12.38 4.68 11.64
CA GLU A 333 -11.37 3.95 12.39
C GLU A 333 -11.55 2.44 12.22
N VAL A 334 -10.44 1.69 12.11
CA VAL A 334 -10.39 0.23 11.94
C VAL A 334 -9.37 -0.37 12.89
#